data_07eb5b5490a008abefca196f549e9830
#
_entry.id   07eb5b5490a008abefca196f549e9830
#
_cell.length_a   1.000
_cell.length_b   1.000
_cell.length_c   1.000
_cell.angle_alpha   90.00
_cell.angle_beta   90.00
_cell.angle_gamma   90.00
#
_symmetry.space_group_name_H-M   'P 1'
#
loop_
_entity.id
_entity.type
_entity.pdbx_description
1 polymer ?
#
loop_
_entity_poly.entity_id
_entity_poly.type
_entity_poly.pdbx_seq_one_letter_code
_entity_poly.pdbx_strand_id
1 'polypeptide(L)'
;MTLTSTTLKRLNEGFYESFSSKEKESYNISKLISLMSDYGYLEHMRINGDKNGADIIFYRSSDCAILKVQLKGRLTFKKSYQYKELFVVYPVHKDGEINWYIYNHDDLLSYFLKETDICTTSSWTDKGSYSWPRAPTHILQYITELETKC
;
A
#
# COMPACT_ATOMS: atom_id res chain seq x y z
N MET A 1 -3.46 -27.84 17.16
CA MET A 1 -2.12 -27.34 17.49
C MET A 1 -2.23 -26.43 18.71
N THR A 2 -1.51 -26.72 19.78
CA THR A 2 -1.53 -25.90 20.98
C THR A 2 -0.43 -24.86 20.88
N LEU A 3 -0.78 -23.57 20.89
CA LEU A 3 0.20 -22.50 20.93
C LEU A 3 0.83 -22.41 22.32
N THR A 4 2.14 -22.52 22.40
CA THR A 4 2.88 -22.36 23.65
C THR A 4 3.10 -20.86 23.92
N SER A 5 3.35 -20.51 25.18
CA SER A 5 3.71 -19.14 25.59
C SER A 5 4.92 -18.60 24.78
N THR A 6 5.91 -19.45 24.50
CA THR A 6 7.08 -19.09 23.70
C THR A 6 6.70 -18.82 22.24
N THR A 7 5.75 -19.57 21.66
CA THR A 7 5.27 -19.34 20.29
C THR A 7 4.54 -18.00 20.19
N LEU A 8 3.67 -17.69 21.16
CA LEU A 8 2.95 -16.41 21.22
C LEU A 8 3.93 -15.23 21.37
N LYS A 9 4.95 -15.39 22.20
CA LYS A 9 5.98 -14.36 22.38
C LYS A 9 6.73 -14.09 21.06
N ARG A 10 7.08 -15.12 20.29
CA ARG A 10 7.71 -14.96 18.98
C ARG A 10 6.82 -14.24 17.97
N LEU A 11 5.53 -14.51 17.98
CA LEU A 11 4.57 -13.80 17.11
C LEU A 11 4.48 -12.30 17.44
N ASN A 12 4.65 -11.94 18.70
CA ASN A 12 4.62 -10.54 19.14
C ASN A 12 5.97 -9.81 19.00
N GLU A 13 7.08 -10.53 18.85
CA GLU A 13 8.45 -9.96 18.83
C GLU A 13 9.06 -9.82 17.42
N GLY A 14 8.32 -9.35 16.44
CA GLY A 14 8.92 -8.98 15.15
C GLY A 14 9.13 -10.15 14.19
N PHE A 15 8.24 -11.12 14.17
CA PHE A 15 8.29 -12.29 13.29
C PHE A 15 8.28 -11.94 11.79
N TYR A 16 7.79 -10.73 11.46
CA TYR A 16 7.72 -10.21 10.10
C TYR A 16 9.06 -10.25 9.36
N GLU A 17 10.17 -9.91 10.02
CA GLU A 17 11.49 -9.88 9.38
C GLU A 17 11.98 -11.26 8.93
N SER A 18 11.47 -12.34 9.53
CA SER A 18 11.77 -13.71 9.13
C SER A 18 10.96 -14.22 7.95
N PHE A 19 9.93 -13.49 7.53
CA PHE A 19 9.06 -13.88 6.44
C PHE A 19 9.74 -13.77 5.07
N SER A 20 9.45 -14.71 4.18
CA SER A 20 9.72 -14.58 2.76
C SER A 20 8.93 -13.42 2.14
N SER A 21 9.30 -12.99 0.94
CA SER A 21 8.58 -11.92 0.25
C SER A 21 7.08 -12.21 0.09
N LYS A 22 6.72 -13.44 -0.23
CA LYS A 22 5.32 -13.85 -0.38
C LYS A 22 4.56 -13.87 0.95
N GLU A 23 5.20 -14.29 2.02
CA GLU A 23 4.63 -14.24 3.36
C GLU A 23 4.46 -12.80 3.85
N LYS A 24 5.42 -11.92 3.57
CA LYS A 24 5.31 -10.47 3.84
C LYS A 24 4.14 -9.86 3.09
N GLU A 25 3.95 -10.20 1.83
CA GLU A 25 2.81 -9.73 1.05
C GLU A 25 1.48 -10.17 1.68
N SER A 26 1.34 -11.46 1.99
CA SER A 26 0.13 -11.99 2.65
C SER A 26 -0.13 -11.34 4.01
N TYR A 27 0.91 -11.14 4.80
CA TYR A 27 0.83 -10.45 6.09
C TYR A 27 0.32 -9.01 5.92
N ASN A 28 0.93 -8.26 5.00
CA ASN A 28 0.57 -6.88 4.73
C ASN A 28 -0.87 -6.75 4.22
N ILE A 29 -1.32 -7.65 3.35
CA ILE A 29 -2.72 -7.69 2.89
C ILE A 29 -3.68 -7.88 4.07
N SER A 30 -3.41 -8.83 4.95
CA SER A 30 -4.26 -9.09 6.11
C SER A 30 -4.33 -7.89 7.06
N LYS A 31 -3.21 -7.22 7.29
CA LYS A 31 -3.15 -6.00 8.11
C LYS A 31 -3.90 -4.84 7.46
N LEU A 32 -3.74 -4.67 6.15
CA LEU A 32 -4.44 -3.63 5.40
C LEU A 32 -5.97 -3.83 5.45
N ILE A 33 -6.46 -5.05 5.26
CA ILE A 33 -7.89 -5.35 5.33
C ILE A 33 -8.44 -5.01 6.70
N SER A 34 -7.73 -5.38 7.77
CA SER A 34 -8.11 -5.02 9.14
C SER A 34 -8.15 -3.50 9.35
N LEU A 35 -7.11 -2.80 8.91
CA LEU A 35 -7.03 -1.33 9.03
C LEU A 35 -8.16 -0.64 8.26
N MET A 36 -8.42 -1.04 7.03
CA MET A 36 -9.47 -0.44 6.20
C MET A 36 -10.86 -0.66 6.79
N SER A 37 -11.08 -1.76 7.53
CA SER A 37 -12.34 -1.99 8.23
C SER A 37 -12.61 -0.96 9.32
N ASP A 38 -11.59 -0.41 9.97
CA ASP A 38 -11.72 0.67 10.94
C ASP A 38 -12.24 1.98 10.31
N TYR A 39 -12.04 2.13 8.99
CA TYR A 39 -12.58 3.25 8.20
C TYR A 39 -13.91 2.92 7.53
N GLY A 40 -14.50 1.76 7.85
CA GLY A 40 -15.77 1.29 7.29
C GLY A 40 -15.65 0.63 5.92
N TYR A 41 -14.44 0.46 5.39
CA TYR A 41 -14.21 -0.25 4.14
C TYR A 41 -14.02 -1.74 4.36
N LEU A 42 -14.90 -2.54 3.80
CA LEU A 42 -14.81 -4.00 3.83
C LEU A 42 -14.28 -4.53 2.49
N GLU A 43 -13.56 -5.64 2.55
CA GLU A 43 -13.09 -6.34 1.35
C GLU A 43 -14.31 -6.81 0.55
N HIS A 44 -14.41 -6.36 -0.70
CA HIS A 44 -15.45 -6.80 -1.62
C HIS A 44 -14.91 -7.87 -2.57
N MET A 45 -13.71 -7.67 -3.10
CA MET A 45 -13.09 -8.56 -4.08
C MET A 45 -11.57 -8.50 -4.01
N ARG A 46 -10.91 -9.64 -4.13
CA ARG A 46 -9.48 -9.73 -4.46
C ARG A 46 -9.30 -10.00 -5.93
N ILE A 47 -8.32 -9.34 -6.53
CA ILE A 47 -8.01 -9.48 -7.94
C ILE A 47 -6.68 -10.22 -8.06
N ASN A 48 -6.72 -11.39 -8.70
CA ASN A 48 -5.53 -12.14 -9.04
C ASN A 48 -5.04 -11.71 -10.43
N GLY A 49 -3.84 -11.16 -10.47
CA GLY A 49 -3.18 -10.73 -11.70
C GLY A 49 -3.32 -9.23 -11.99
N ASP A 50 -2.38 -8.73 -12.77
CA ASP A 50 -2.09 -7.29 -12.97
C ASP A 50 -3.04 -6.58 -13.95
N LYS A 51 -4.15 -7.19 -14.36
CA LYS A 51 -4.98 -6.71 -15.47
C LYS A 51 -5.57 -5.31 -15.27
N ASN A 52 -5.85 -4.90 -14.02
CA ASN A 52 -6.46 -3.61 -13.72
C ASN A 52 -5.68 -2.79 -12.69
N GLY A 53 -4.49 -3.24 -12.32
CA GLY A 53 -3.63 -2.57 -11.35
C GLY A 53 -4.08 -2.66 -9.89
N ALA A 54 -5.29 -3.11 -9.60
CA ALA A 54 -5.78 -3.27 -8.24
C ALA A 54 -5.55 -4.69 -7.71
N ASP A 55 -5.11 -4.81 -6.45
CA ASP A 55 -5.03 -6.08 -5.74
C ASP A 55 -6.34 -6.37 -4.98
N ILE A 56 -6.97 -5.32 -4.44
CA ILE A 56 -8.16 -5.42 -3.62
C ILE A 56 -9.14 -4.31 -3.99
N ILE A 57 -10.42 -4.65 -4.05
CA ILE A 57 -11.51 -3.69 -4.11
C ILE A 57 -12.20 -3.66 -2.75
N PHE A 58 -12.26 -2.48 -2.15
CA PHE A 58 -12.99 -2.21 -0.92
C PHE A 58 -14.32 -1.52 -1.19
N TYR A 59 -15.30 -1.79 -0.35
CA TYR A 59 -16.61 -1.16 -0.38
C TYR A 59 -16.97 -0.64 1.01
N ARG A 60 -17.54 0.56 1.06
CA ARG A 60 -18.09 1.15 2.27
C ARG A 60 -19.60 1.42 2.09
N SER A 61 -20.42 0.71 2.87
CA SER A 61 -21.87 0.75 2.71
C SER A 61 -22.52 2.07 3.11
N SER A 62 -21.91 2.81 4.03
CA SER A 62 -22.49 4.07 4.55
C SER A 62 -22.69 5.14 3.47
N ASP A 63 -21.84 5.15 2.44
CA ASP A 63 -21.87 6.13 1.34
C ASP A 63 -21.71 5.49 -0.04
N CYS A 64 -21.76 4.15 -0.12
CA CYS A 64 -21.53 3.37 -1.35
C CYS A 64 -20.18 3.63 -2.02
N ALA A 65 -19.18 4.07 -1.25
CA ALA A 65 -17.84 4.32 -1.77
C ALA A 65 -17.14 3.03 -2.15
N ILE A 66 -16.45 3.06 -3.28
CA ILE A 66 -15.61 1.96 -3.78
C ILE A 66 -14.18 2.46 -3.89
N LEU A 67 -13.23 1.71 -3.33
CA LEU A 67 -11.80 1.96 -3.47
C LEU A 67 -11.13 0.78 -4.18
N LYS A 68 -10.46 1.08 -5.28
CA LYS A 68 -9.55 0.14 -5.96
C LYS A 68 -8.15 0.38 -5.42
N VAL A 69 -7.58 -0.61 -4.74
CA VAL A 69 -6.31 -0.49 -4.01
C VAL A 69 -5.26 -1.42 -4.57
N GLN A 70 -4.09 -0.87 -4.82
CA GLN A 70 -2.85 -1.59 -5.12
C GLN A 70 -1.94 -1.53 -3.89
N LEU A 71 -1.49 -2.66 -3.40
CA LEU A 71 -0.51 -2.74 -2.33
C LEU A 71 0.91 -2.74 -2.91
N LYS A 72 1.76 -1.85 -2.41
CA LYS A 72 3.18 -1.78 -2.78
C LYS A 72 4.06 -1.71 -1.53
N GLY A 73 5.28 -2.23 -1.63
CA GLY A 73 6.27 -2.10 -0.56
C GLY A 73 6.94 -0.73 -0.49
N ARG A 74 6.71 0.14 -1.47
CA ARG A 74 7.34 1.47 -1.60
C ARG A 74 6.39 2.44 -2.27
N LEU A 75 6.68 3.74 -2.10
CA LEU A 75 6.08 4.78 -2.93
C LEU A 75 6.43 4.49 -4.41
N THR A 76 5.44 4.20 -5.21
CA THR A 76 5.62 3.72 -6.60
C THR A 76 4.63 4.38 -7.54
N PHE A 77 5.12 4.76 -8.72
CA PHE A 77 4.28 5.15 -9.86
C PHE A 77 4.52 4.20 -11.03
N LYS A 78 3.45 3.85 -11.75
CA LYS A 78 3.50 3.07 -12.98
C LYS A 78 2.60 3.67 -14.05
N LYS A 79 3.07 3.74 -15.29
CA LYS A 79 2.25 4.15 -16.43
C LYS A 79 1.00 3.29 -16.60
N SER A 80 1.11 1.99 -16.30
CA SER A 80 0.00 1.04 -16.37
C SER A 80 -1.10 1.29 -15.33
N TYR A 81 -0.85 2.12 -14.33
CA TYR A 81 -1.84 2.49 -13.30
C TYR A 81 -2.62 3.77 -13.64
N GLN A 82 -2.18 4.51 -14.65
CA GLN A 82 -2.84 5.75 -15.05
C GLN A 82 -4.28 5.50 -15.57
N TYR A 83 -5.16 6.44 -15.30
CA TYR A 83 -6.57 6.45 -15.74
C TYR A 83 -7.42 5.29 -15.22
N LYS A 84 -7.03 4.69 -14.09
CA LYS A 84 -7.74 3.55 -13.49
C LYS A 84 -8.43 3.87 -12.16
N GLU A 85 -8.37 5.13 -11.73
CA GLU A 85 -8.90 5.55 -10.42
C GLU A 85 -8.35 4.70 -9.27
N LEU A 86 -7.05 4.50 -9.29
CA LEU A 86 -6.35 3.58 -8.42
C LEU A 86 -5.75 4.30 -7.22
N PHE A 87 -5.97 3.76 -6.03
CA PHE A 87 -5.25 4.14 -4.83
C PHE A 87 -4.10 3.17 -4.60
N VAL A 88 -2.95 3.71 -4.28
CA VAL A 88 -1.78 2.92 -3.87
C VAL A 88 -1.63 3.02 -2.36
N VAL A 89 -1.42 1.89 -1.73
CA VAL A 89 -1.16 1.79 -0.29
C VAL A 89 0.18 1.12 -0.08
N TYR A 90 0.98 1.65 0.83
CA TYR A 90 2.22 1.02 1.20
C TYR A 90 2.50 1.13 2.71
N PRO A 91 3.04 0.06 3.33
CA PRO A 91 3.43 0.06 4.72
C PRO A 91 4.86 0.53 4.90
N VAL A 92 5.12 1.25 5.96
CA VAL A 92 6.47 1.52 6.46
C VAL A 92 6.64 0.81 7.80
N HIS A 93 7.48 -0.21 7.82
CA HIS A 93 7.80 -0.94 9.04
C HIS A 93 8.94 -0.23 9.76
N LYS A 94 8.69 0.23 10.97
CA LYS A 94 9.67 0.90 11.82
C LYS A 94 9.45 0.54 13.28
N ASP A 95 10.50 0.09 13.96
CA ASP A 95 10.53 -0.18 15.40
C ASP A 95 9.38 -1.12 15.89
N GLY A 96 9.03 -2.12 15.05
CA GLY A 96 7.95 -3.07 15.35
C GLY A 96 6.54 -2.55 15.05
N GLU A 97 6.42 -1.31 14.61
CA GLU A 97 5.16 -0.69 14.20
C GLU A 97 5.05 -0.61 12.67
N ILE A 98 3.82 -0.51 12.18
CA ILE A 98 3.53 -0.33 10.76
C ILE A 98 2.78 0.98 10.60
N ASN A 99 3.38 1.92 9.88
CA ASN A 99 2.71 3.13 9.44
C ASN A 99 2.23 2.94 8.00
N TRP A 100 0.95 3.15 7.77
CA TRP A 100 0.32 2.96 6.48
C TRP A 100 0.09 4.29 5.80
N TYR A 101 0.40 4.34 4.50
CA TYR A 101 0.20 5.53 3.66
C TYR A 101 -0.63 5.17 2.44
N ILE A 102 -1.57 6.06 2.09
CA ILE A 102 -2.44 5.93 0.92
C ILE A 102 -2.37 7.18 0.07
N TYR A 103 -2.37 7.01 -1.25
CA TYR A 103 -2.47 8.12 -2.20
C TYR A 103 -3.25 7.71 -3.45
N ASN A 104 -3.95 8.68 -4.05
CA ASN A 104 -4.48 8.52 -5.40
C ASN A 104 -3.30 8.56 -6.37
N HIS A 105 -3.18 7.53 -7.20
CA HIS A 105 -2.02 7.37 -8.10
C HIS A 105 -1.88 8.55 -9.05
N ASP A 106 -2.95 8.92 -9.76
CA ASP A 106 -2.87 9.93 -10.81
C ASP A 106 -2.72 11.34 -10.25
N ASP A 107 -3.36 11.65 -9.14
CA ASP A 107 -3.25 12.96 -8.49
C ASP A 107 -1.80 13.20 -8.03
N LEU A 108 -1.22 12.24 -7.35
CA LEU A 108 0.16 12.37 -6.88
C LEU A 108 1.17 12.33 -8.04
N LEU A 109 0.95 11.48 -9.04
CA LEU A 109 1.78 11.44 -10.25
C LEU A 109 1.78 12.78 -10.97
N SER A 110 0.63 13.44 -11.12
CA SER A 110 0.52 14.75 -11.77
C SER A 110 1.37 15.80 -11.07
N TYR A 111 1.41 15.78 -9.74
CA TYR A 111 2.29 16.64 -8.96
C TYR A 111 3.76 16.34 -9.26
N PHE A 112 4.16 15.06 -9.22
CA PHE A 112 5.56 14.66 -9.46
C PHE A 112 6.06 14.98 -10.87
N LEU A 113 5.23 14.82 -11.87
CA LEU A 113 5.60 15.13 -13.26
C LEU A 113 5.86 16.63 -13.46
N LYS A 114 5.24 17.49 -12.64
CA LYS A 114 5.46 18.95 -12.69
C LYS A 114 6.68 19.40 -11.87
N GLU A 115 6.87 18.79 -10.71
CA GLU A 115 7.80 19.30 -9.69
C GLU A 115 9.14 18.54 -9.66
N THR A 116 9.26 17.43 -10.42
CA THR A 116 10.47 16.60 -10.43
C THR A 116 10.85 16.17 -11.85
N ASP A 117 12.08 15.67 -12.01
CA ASP A 117 12.62 15.19 -13.28
C ASP A 117 12.30 13.70 -13.55
N ILE A 118 11.28 13.13 -12.90
CA ILE A 118 10.91 11.71 -13.07
C ILE A 118 10.69 11.37 -14.53
N CYS A 119 10.01 12.24 -15.27
CA CYS A 119 9.70 12.04 -16.70
C CYS A 119 10.93 11.88 -17.59
N THR A 120 12.11 12.31 -17.15
CA THR A 120 13.37 12.18 -17.88
C THR A 120 14.19 10.95 -17.49
N THR A 121 13.80 10.25 -16.43
CA THR A 121 14.53 9.06 -15.98
C THR A 121 14.30 7.86 -16.88
N SER A 122 15.31 7.01 -17.05
CA SER A 122 15.18 5.76 -17.81
C SER A 122 14.17 4.80 -17.17
N SER A 123 14.03 4.82 -15.84
CA SER A 123 13.02 4.04 -15.15
C SER A 123 11.61 4.40 -15.59
N TRP A 124 11.32 5.68 -15.79
CA TRP A 124 10.02 6.14 -16.24
C TRP A 124 9.84 6.00 -17.77
N THR A 125 10.84 6.44 -18.54
CA THR A 125 10.74 6.44 -20.02
C THR A 125 10.77 5.04 -20.61
N ASP A 126 11.65 4.18 -20.11
CA ASP A 126 11.92 2.86 -20.70
C ASP A 126 11.12 1.76 -19.99
N LYS A 127 11.09 1.77 -18.67
CA LYS A 127 10.41 0.74 -17.84
C LYS A 127 8.97 1.12 -17.50
N GLY A 128 8.59 2.39 -17.60
CA GLY A 128 7.25 2.87 -17.25
C GLY A 128 6.91 2.79 -15.77
N SER A 129 7.93 2.79 -14.91
CA SER A 129 7.77 2.70 -13.46
C SER A 129 8.85 3.49 -12.75
N TYR A 130 8.48 4.12 -11.64
CA TYR A 130 9.42 4.79 -10.75
C TYR A 130 9.05 4.50 -9.29
N SER A 131 10.04 4.19 -8.45
CA SER A 131 9.82 3.97 -7.02
C SER A 131 10.96 4.52 -6.20
N TRP A 132 10.65 4.93 -4.96
CA TRP A 132 11.64 5.41 -3.99
C TRP A 132 11.84 4.37 -2.90
N PRO A 133 13.09 4.11 -2.49
CA PRO A 133 13.37 3.30 -1.30
C PRO A 133 12.80 3.92 -0.02
N ARG A 134 12.79 5.27 0.03
CA ARG A 134 12.16 6.06 1.09
C ARG A 134 11.40 7.20 0.45
N ALA A 135 10.17 7.44 0.90
CA ALA A 135 9.41 8.60 0.45
C ALA A 135 10.12 9.89 0.87
N PRO A 136 10.35 10.83 -0.07
CA PRO A 136 10.91 12.13 0.28
C PRO A 136 10.02 12.88 1.27
N THR A 137 10.61 13.55 2.27
CA THR A 137 9.87 14.18 3.36
C THR A 137 8.84 15.19 2.88
N HIS A 138 9.15 15.98 1.83
CA HIS A 138 8.24 16.98 1.27
C HIS A 138 7.01 16.39 0.58
N ILE A 139 7.01 15.09 0.30
CA ILE A 139 5.89 14.38 -0.34
C ILE A 139 4.90 13.86 0.68
N LEU A 140 5.34 13.59 1.90
CA LEU A 140 4.47 13.10 2.96
C LEU A 140 3.26 14.02 3.22
N GLN A 141 3.37 15.30 2.91
CA GLN A 141 2.26 16.26 3.00
C GLN A 141 1.12 15.99 1.98
N TYR A 142 1.41 15.27 0.88
CA TYR A 142 0.43 14.92 -0.17
C TYR A 142 -0.11 13.50 -0.02
N ILE A 143 0.40 12.76 0.93
CA ILE A 143 0.04 11.37 1.20
C ILE A 143 -0.72 11.33 2.52
N THR A 144 -1.83 10.62 2.53
CA THR A 144 -2.61 10.41 3.76
C THR A 144 -2.02 9.27 4.57
N GLU A 145 -1.67 9.54 5.82
CA GLU A 145 -1.36 8.48 6.79
C GLU A 145 -2.64 7.89 7.36
N LEU A 146 -2.75 6.57 7.30
CA LEU A 146 -3.86 5.82 7.87
C LEU A 146 -3.51 5.44 9.30
N GLU A 147 -4.24 5.98 10.25
CA GLU A 147 -4.05 5.70 11.67
C GLU A 147 -4.95 4.56 12.13
N THR A 148 -4.42 3.68 12.99
CA THR A 148 -5.25 2.71 13.69
C THR A 148 -6.22 3.45 14.60
N LYS A 149 -7.51 3.27 14.35
CA LYS A 149 -8.57 3.81 15.20
C LYS A 149 -8.74 2.89 16.40
N CYS A 150 -8.58 3.43 17.59
CA CYS A 150 -8.87 2.72 18.84
C CYS A 150 -10.38 2.63 19.07
#